data_31604a7db259f187e199487748f18117
#
_entry.id   31604a7db259f187e199487748f18117
#
_cell.length_a   1.000
_cell.length_b   1.000
_cell.length_c   1.000
_cell.angle_alpha   90.00
_cell.angle_beta   90.00
_cell.angle_gamma   90.00
#
_symmetry.space_group_name_H-M   'P 1'
#
loop_
_entity.id
_entity.type
_entity.pdbx_description
1 polymer ?
#
loop_
_entity_poly.entity_id
_entity_poly.type
_entity_poly.pdbx_seq_one_letter_code
_entity_poly.pdbx_strand_id
1 'polypeptide(L)'
;MEIALAYSYMGIIQVYGGDQYGGQESLLKSLTYLQGKDDPESMMANYHELGNICLNLKNYDAALNYYQKTLQYISDPNYKSVALNSIALTYQKKGDYDKAIKLYQSLLAKSTEKKTEYARLLSNYAKTKWLKDPKYPASSELNHALKIRKDSNDTRGLNASYAHLTDYYSTSRPDSALYYAKQWYTTTRELNNADDEVEALSKLIALSPPQEFKTNFMRYEYLTDSIQSARNAAKNQFALIRYEAEKNKSDNLQLQKDNAQKELQLIMQRLALAASILLLVLAIYWYRKRRRQIEAASRQAIQEHQLATSQKVHDVVANGLYRIMTHIEHNEAIDKELLIDKIEDLYERSRDISYETPAISLTPFHEKIDLLMQSFASEQTRVGIVGNAAPIWDHVHPQAQPEVEHILQELMINMKKHSQAQNVLIKFEHRNNQVHIHYSDDGVGISPQVKYGNGLLNTGNRIEKIGGHSTFEHSNRGLKIHIYFPTAHSS
;
A
#
# COMPACT_ATOMS: atom_id res chain seq x y z
N MET A 1 -30.18 1.39 -17.13
CA MET A 1 -31.63 1.57 -17.38
C MET A 1 -32.32 2.18 -16.15
N GLU A 2 -32.31 1.54 -15.00
CA GLU A 2 -33.00 1.98 -13.77
C GLU A 2 -32.68 3.43 -13.36
N ILE A 3 -31.41 3.84 -13.42
CA ILE A 3 -30.99 5.22 -13.10
C ILE A 3 -31.64 6.23 -14.05
N ALA A 4 -31.72 5.90 -15.33
CA ALA A 4 -32.35 6.76 -16.33
C ALA A 4 -33.85 6.94 -16.02
N LEU A 5 -34.54 5.84 -15.75
CA LEU A 5 -35.96 5.85 -15.39
C LEU A 5 -36.22 6.63 -14.09
N ALA A 6 -35.35 6.43 -13.08
CA ALA A 6 -35.46 7.19 -11.84
C ALA A 6 -35.35 8.72 -12.08
N TYR A 7 -34.42 9.15 -12.91
CA TYR A 7 -34.31 10.56 -13.31
C TYR A 7 -35.49 11.04 -14.15
N SER A 8 -36.05 10.21 -15.04
CA SER A 8 -37.29 10.53 -15.77
C SER A 8 -38.44 10.79 -14.83
N TYR A 9 -38.73 9.86 -13.93
CA TYR A 9 -39.83 10.02 -12.97
C TYR A 9 -39.60 11.21 -12.02
N MET A 10 -38.39 11.40 -11.54
CA MET A 10 -38.04 12.55 -10.71
C MET A 10 -38.31 13.85 -11.47
N GLY A 11 -37.90 13.96 -12.74
CA GLY A 11 -38.15 15.13 -13.56
C GLY A 11 -39.63 15.42 -13.73
N ILE A 12 -40.43 14.40 -14.03
CA ILE A 12 -41.89 14.53 -14.19
C ILE A 12 -42.54 15.01 -12.87
N ILE A 13 -42.17 14.40 -11.72
CA ILE A 13 -42.71 14.80 -10.42
C ILE A 13 -42.32 16.25 -10.07
N GLN A 14 -41.10 16.66 -10.36
CA GLN A 14 -40.63 18.04 -10.18
C GLN A 14 -41.46 19.04 -10.98
N VAL A 15 -41.75 18.72 -12.26
CA VAL A 15 -42.60 19.56 -13.12
C VAL A 15 -43.98 19.71 -12.55
N TYR A 16 -44.62 18.60 -12.15
CA TYR A 16 -45.92 18.65 -11.49
C TYR A 16 -45.91 19.40 -10.17
N GLY A 17 -44.82 19.36 -9.41
CA GLY A 17 -44.59 20.16 -8.21
C GLY A 17 -44.26 21.63 -8.49
N GLY A 18 -44.20 22.04 -9.76
CA GLY A 18 -43.91 23.43 -10.19
C GLY A 18 -42.41 23.77 -10.32
N ASP A 19 -41.50 22.82 -10.08
CA ASP A 19 -40.04 23.00 -10.29
C ASP A 19 -39.67 22.71 -11.73
N GLN A 20 -40.02 23.61 -12.65
CA GLN A 20 -39.76 23.45 -14.09
C GLN A 20 -38.27 23.29 -14.40
N TYR A 21 -37.37 24.02 -13.73
CA TYR A 21 -35.93 23.96 -13.95
C TYR A 21 -35.32 22.69 -13.39
N GLY A 22 -35.72 22.27 -12.20
CA GLY A 22 -35.29 20.99 -11.62
C GLY A 22 -35.75 19.81 -12.46
N GLY A 23 -37.01 19.86 -12.95
CA GLY A 23 -37.54 18.87 -13.87
C GLY A 23 -36.73 18.78 -15.17
N GLN A 24 -36.40 19.92 -15.77
CA GLN A 24 -35.56 19.97 -16.96
C GLN A 24 -34.19 19.35 -16.74
N GLU A 25 -33.53 19.65 -15.62
CA GLU A 25 -32.24 19.08 -15.26
C GLU A 25 -32.31 17.56 -15.10
N SER A 26 -33.32 17.08 -14.38
CA SER A 26 -33.50 15.64 -14.17
C SER A 26 -33.74 14.87 -15.47
N LEU A 27 -34.60 15.40 -16.35
CA LEU A 27 -34.86 14.79 -17.65
C LEU A 27 -33.61 14.79 -18.55
N LEU A 28 -32.81 15.85 -18.54
CA LEU A 28 -31.53 15.88 -19.26
C LEU A 28 -30.53 14.86 -18.72
N LYS A 29 -30.44 14.70 -17.38
CA LYS A 29 -29.65 13.62 -16.77
C LYS A 29 -30.14 12.23 -17.19
N SER A 30 -31.46 12.01 -17.22
CA SER A 30 -32.04 10.77 -17.74
C SER A 30 -31.59 10.49 -19.18
N LEU A 31 -31.68 11.47 -20.07
CA LEU A 31 -31.24 11.34 -21.47
C LEU A 31 -29.74 10.98 -21.56
N THR A 32 -28.88 11.52 -20.69
CA THR A 32 -27.47 11.17 -20.65
C THR A 32 -27.25 9.68 -20.32
N TYR A 33 -28.04 9.13 -19.39
CA TYR A 33 -27.97 7.71 -19.03
C TYR A 33 -28.62 6.78 -20.07
N LEU A 34 -29.53 7.31 -20.94
CA LEU A 34 -30.12 6.59 -22.05
C LEU A 34 -29.23 6.56 -23.29
N GLN A 35 -28.24 7.42 -23.37
CA GLN A 35 -27.34 7.51 -24.51
C GLN A 35 -26.66 6.17 -24.79
N GLY A 36 -26.77 5.69 -26.04
CA GLY A 36 -26.23 4.38 -26.45
C GLY A 36 -27.05 3.15 -25.99
N LYS A 37 -28.26 3.37 -25.45
CA LYS A 37 -29.20 2.31 -25.08
C LYS A 37 -30.38 2.31 -26.03
N ASP A 38 -30.92 1.10 -26.28
CA ASP A 38 -32.09 0.92 -27.12
C ASP A 38 -33.37 1.03 -26.27
N ASP A 39 -33.77 2.27 -25.96
CA ASP A 39 -35.01 2.58 -25.25
C ASP A 39 -35.69 3.81 -25.88
N PRO A 40 -36.31 3.63 -27.04
CA PRO A 40 -36.97 4.73 -27.76
C PRO A 40 -38.17 5.30 -26.99
N GLU A 41 -38.84 4.50 -26.17
CA GLU A 41 -40.02 4.93 -25.41
C GLU A 41 -39.63 5.97 -24.33
N SER A 42 -38.62 5.69 -23.54
CA SER A 42 -38.10 6.63 -22.56
C SER A 42 -37.50 7.89 -23.21
N MET A 43 -36.82 7.74 -24.35
CA MET A 43 -36.32 8.89 -25.12
C MET A 43 -37.44 9.78 -25.61
N MET A 44 -38.48 9.18 -26.13
CA MET A 44 -39.68 9.87 -26.59
C MET A 44 -40.37 10.65 -25.44
N ALA A 45 -40.60 9.97 -24.33
CA ALA A 45 -41.25 10.57 -23.15
C ALA A 45 -40.46 11.76 -22.61
N ASN A 46 -39.15 11.59 -22.43
CA ASN A 46 -38.28 12.63 -21.91
C ASN A 46 -38.21 13.86 -22.83
N TYR A 47 -38.06 13.66 -24.16
CA TYR A 47 -38.05 14.78 -25.10
C TYR A 47 -39.41 15.49 -25.15
N HIS A 48 -40.52 14.74 -25.08
CA HIS A 48 -41.86 15.33 -25.04
C HIS A 48 -42.04 16.21 -23.81
N GLU A 49 -41.64 15.71 -22.63
CA GLU A 49 -41.78 16.48 -21.41
C GLU A 49 -40.84 17.69 -21.34
N LEU A 50 -39.62 17.60 -21.87
CA LEU A 50 -38.74 18.76 -22.10
C LEU A 50 -39.40 19.81 -23.00
N GLY A 51 -40.10 19.36 -24.02
CA GLY A 51 -40.91 20.25 -24.87
C GLY A 51 -42.00 20.96 -24.09
N ASN A 52 -42.74 20.25 -23.23
CA ASN A 52 -43.77 20.82 -22.36
C ASN A 52 -43.19 21.87 -21.38
N ILE A 53 -42.06 21.56 -20.77
CA ILE A 53 -41.34 22.50 -19.86
C ILE A 53 -40.98 23.76 -20.62
N CYS A 54 -40.36 23.65 -21.78
CA CYS A 54 -39.96 24.80 -22.57
C CYS A 54 -41.18 25.63 -23.03
N LEU A 55 -42.29 24.97 -23.38
CA LEU A 55 -43.55 25.66 -23.71
C LEU A 55 -44.09 26.47 -22.51
N ASN A 56 -44.11 25.86 -21.32
CA ASN A 56 -44.55 26.52 -20.09
C ASN A 56 -43.64 27.71 -19.74
N LEU A 57 -42.34 27.60 -19.96
CA LEU A 57 -41.35 28.66 -19.78
C LEU A 57 -41.36 29.68 -20.92
N LYS A 58 -42.28 29.55 -21.88
CA LYS A 58 -42.41 30.43 -23.11
C LYS A 58 -41.17 30.41 -23.99
N ASN A 59 -40.32 29.40 -23.86
CA ASN A 59 -39.19 29.19 -24.78
C ASN A 59 -39.65 28.35 -25.96
N TYR A 60 -40.36 28.97 -26.88
CA TYR A 60 -41.08 28.29 -27.98
C TYR A 60 -40.13 27.58 -28.93
N ASP A 61 -38.96 28.15 -29.23
CA ASP A 61 -38.02 27.56 -30.18
C ASP A 61 -37.38 26.30 -29.60
N ALA A 62 -37.00 26.31 -28.33
CA ALA A 62 -36.54 25.12 -27.65
C ALA A 62 -37.65 24.03 -27.57
N ALA A 63 -38.90 24.46 -27.28
CA ALA A 63 -40.03 23.52 -27.24
C ALA A 63 -40.20 22.80 -28.59
N LEU A 64 -40.20 23.56 -29.68
CA LEU A 64 -40.29 22.99 -31.06
C LEU A 64 -39.14 22.00 -31.34
N ASN A 65 -37.92 22.34 -30.95
CA ASN A 65 -36.77 21.45 -31.14
C ASN A 65 -36.95 20.13 -30.35
N TYR A 66 -37.37 20.19 -29.08
CA TYR A 66 -37.60 18.98 -28.29
C TYR A 66 -38.75 18.12 -28.82
N TYR A 67 -39.86 18.72 -29.27
CA TYR A 67 -40.94 17.97 -29.90
C TYR A 67 -40.52 17.35 -31.23
N GLN A 68 -39.68 18.02 -32.04
CA GLN A 68 -39.09 17.41 -33.23
C GLN A 68 -38.24 16.19 -32.93
N LYS A 69 -37.43 16.24 -31.84
CA LYS A 69 -36.67 15.07 -31.33
C LYS A 69 -37.64 13.97 -30.89
N THR A 70 -38.73 14.31 -30.20
CA THR A 70 -39.77 13.32 -29.82
C THR A 70 -40.27 12.53 -31.05
N LEU A 71 -40.51 13.21 -32.16
CA LEU A 71 -41.01 12.57 -33.40
C LEU A 71 -40.05 11.52 -33.99
N GLN A 72 -38.74 11.60 -33.67
CA GLN A 72 -37.75 10.62 -34.16
C GLN A 72 -37.87 9.27 -33.47
N TYR A 73 -38.46 9.21 -32.25
CA TYR A 73 -38.59 8.01 -31.44
C TYR A 73 -40.02 7.45 -31.41
N ILE A 74 -40.98 8.07 -32.15
CA ILE A 74 -42.36 7.64 -32.15
C ILE A 74 -42.61 6.63 -33.27
N SER A 75 -43.02 5.43 -32.92
CA SER A 75 -43.53 4.39 -33.82
C SER A 75 -45.06 4.37 -33.90
N ASP A 76 -45.76 4.69 -32.79
CA ASP A 76 -47.24 4.67 -32.76
C ASP A 76 -47.85 5.96 -33.34
N PRO A 77 -48.75 5.85 -34.34
CA PRO A 77 -49.46 6.98 -34.95
C PRO A 77 -50.21 7.86 -33.91
N ASN A 78 -50.73 7.28 -32.82
CA ASN A 78 -51.45 8.03 -31.79
C ASN A 78 -50.53 8.99 -31.03
N TYR A 79 -49.37 8.52 -30.58
CA TYR A 79 -48.38 9.40 -29.95
C TYR A 79 -47.86 10.46 -30.91
N LYS A 80 -47.74 10.12 -32.22
CA LYS A 80 -47.38 11.08 -33.23
C LYS A 80 -48.37 12.23 -33.35
N SER A 81 -49.67 11.92 -33.31
CA SER A 81 -50.73 12.94 -33.29
C SER A 81 -50.63 13.86 -32.07
N VAL A 82 -50.36 13.30 -30.91
CA VAL A 82 -50.18 14.09 -29.66
C VAL A 82 -48.97 15.03 -29.78
N ALA A 83 -47.83 14.54 -30.24
CA ALA A 83 -46.62 15.37 -30.40
C ALA A 83 -46.83 16.49 -31.45
N LEU A 84 -47.50 16.18 -32.58
CA LEU A 84 -47.81 17.17 -33.61
C LEU A 84 -48.83 18.22 -33.10
N ASN A 85 -49.80 17.82 -32.25
CA ASN A 85 -50.68 18.78 -31.60
C ASN A 85 -49.89 19.73 -30.65
N SER A 86 -48.92 19.22 -29.91
CA SER A 86 -48.04 20.05 -29.05
C SER A 86 -47.22 21.04 -29.89
N ILE A 87 -46.71 20.62 -31.05
CA ILE A 87 -46.04 21.52 -32.01
C ILE A 87 -46.97 22.59 -32.51
N ALA A 88 -48.21 22.22 -32.90
CA ALA A 88 -49.19 23.18 -33.39
C ALA A 88 -49.59 24.20 -32.31
N LEU A 89 -49.79 23.72 -31.07
CA LEU A 89 -50.04 24.60 -29.89
C LEU A 89 -48.87 25.54 -29.62
N THR A 90 -47.61 25.06 -29.78
CA THR A 90 -46.44 25.89 -29.63
C THR A 90 -46.38 26.99 -30.68
N TYR A 91 -46.67 26.67 -31.98
CA TYR A 91 -46.81 27.70 -33.00
C TYR A 91 -47.93 28.70 -32.70
N GLN A 92 -49.08 28.23 -32.19
CA GLN A 92 -50.16 29.12 -31.75
C GLN A 92 -49.69 30.08 -30.65
N LYS A 93 -49.03 29.56 -29.60
CA LYS A 93 -48.54 30.36 -28.47
C LYS A 93 -47.40 31.31 -28.88
N LYS A 94 -46.62 30.96 -29.90
CA LYS A 94 -45.57 31.81 -30.51
C LYS A 94 -46.15 32.93 -31.39
N GLY A 95 -47.42 32.81 -31.83
CA GLY A 95 -48.04 33.74 -32.76
C GLY A 95 -47.89 33.29 -34.23
N ASP A 96 -47.26 32.18 -34.52
CA ASP A 96 -47.11 31.62 -35.87
C ASP A 96 -48.40 30.90 -36.30
N TYR A 97 -49.51 31.63 -36.31
CA TYR A 97 -50.85 31.05 -36.49
C TYR A 97 -51.02 30.28 -37.81
N ASP A 98 -50.38 30.73 -38.90
CA ASP A 98 -50.48 30.07 -40.19
C ASP A 98 -49.87 28.65 -40.17
N LYS A 99 -48.73 28.47 -39.48
CA LYS A 99 -48.12 27.16 -39.31
C LYS A 99 -48.98 26.27 -38.44
N ALA A 100 -49.52 26.81 -37.35
CA ALA A 100 -50.44 26.10 -36.45
C ALA A 100 -51.69 25.62 -37.20
N ILE A 101 -52.35 26.50 -37.96
CA ILE A 101 -53.56 26.19 -38.71
C ILE A 101 -53.29 25.08 -39.73
N LYS A 102 -52.24 25.19 -40.53
CA LYS A 102 -51.87 24.16 -41.51
C LYS A 102 -51.65 22.77 -40.84
N LEU A 103 -50.99 22.76 -39.70
CA LEU A 103 -50.73 21.52 -38.99
C LEU A 103 -52.02 20.93 -38.43
N TYR A 104 -52.86 21.73 -37.76
CA TYR A 104 -54.17 21.27 -37.29
C TYR A 104 -55.07 20.75 -38.43
N GLN A 105 -55.09 21.40 -39.59
CA GLN A 105 -55.81 20.93 -40.75
C GLN A 105 -55.36 19.54 -41.19
N SER A 106 -54.04 19.32 -41.26
CA SER A 106 -53.48 18.01 -41.62
C SER A 106 -53.83 16.90 -40.63
N LEU A 107 -53.87 17.26 -39.31
CA LEU A 107 -54.24 16.33 -38.25
C LEU A 107 -55.75 16.00 -38.26
N LEU A 108 -56.60 17.01 -38.43
CA LEU A 108 -58.06 16.84 -38.54
C LEU A 108 -58.45 15.94 -39.69
N ALA A 109 -57.77 16.07 -40.85
CA ALA A 109 -58.03 15.22 -42.02
C ALA A 109 -57.74 13.72 -41.76
N LYS A 110 -56.91 13.39 -40.77
CA LYS A 110 -56.50 12.03 -40.41
C LYS A 110 -57.23 11.47 -39.19
N SER A 111 -57.94 12.31 -38.42
CA SER A 111 -58.50 11.95 -37.10
C SER A 111 -60.00 11.64 -37.09
N THR A 112 -60.56 11.25 -38.19
CA THR A 112 -62.06 11.08 -38.38
C THR A 112 -62.71 10.01 -37.49
N GLU A 113 -61.95 9.06 -36.94
CA GLU A 113 -62.49 7.93 -36.16
C GLU A 113 -62.46 8.09 -34.67
N LYS A 114 -61.58 8.93 -34.10
CA LYS A 114 -61.44 9.08 -32.66
C LYS A 114 -62.14 10.37 -32.19
N LYS A 115 -63.30 10.25 -31.65
CA LYS A 115 -64.17 11.37 -31.29
C LYS A 115 -63.48 12.38 -30.33
N THR A 116 -62.84 11.97 -29.28
CA THR A 116 -62.23 12.88 -28.27
C THR A 116 -60.98 13.59 -28.85
N GLU A 117 -60.16 12.88 -29.63
CA GLU A 117 -59.01 13.47 -30.27
C GLU A 117 -59.38 14.49 -31.35
N TYR A 118 -60.38 14.14 -32.15
CA TYR A 118 -60.94 15.07 -33.14
C TYR A 118 -61.45 16.35 -32.48
N ALA A 119 -62.21 16.22 -31.35
CA ALA A 119 -62.73 17.36 -30.61
C ALA A 119 -61.56 18.26 -30.07
N ARG A 120 -60.47 17.65 -29.59
CA ARG A 120 -59.27 18.38 -29.16
C ARG A 120 -58.66 19.19 -30.29
N LEU A 121 -58.40 18.58 -31.43
CA LEU A 121 -57.84 19.23 -32.61
C LEU A 121 -58.74 20.31 -33.18
N LEU A 122 -60.05 20.03 -33.25
CA LEU A 122 -61.05 20.98 -33.74
C LEU A 122 -61.16 22.23 -32.85
N SER A 123 -61.16 22.07 -31.54
CA SER A 123 -61.19 23.16 -30.60
C SER A 123 -59.94 24.04 -30.67
N ASN A 124 -58.75 23.41 -30.74
CA ASN A 124 -57.50 24.14 -30.90
C ASN A 124 -57.40 24.88 -32.26
N TYR A 125 -57.83 24.19 -33.32
CA TYR A 125 -57.88 24.79 -34.66
C TYR A 125 -58.77 26.04 -34.70
N ALA A 126 -60.00 25.91 -34.21
CA ALA A 126 -60.95 27.01 -34.16
C ALA A 126 -60.43 28.20 -33.33
N LYS A 127 -59.86 27.93 -32.14
CA LYS A 127 -59.23 28.95 -31.33
C LYS A 127 -58.06 29.61 -32.04
N THR A 128 -57.24 28.88 -32.76
CA THR A 128 -56.11 29.43 -33.52
C THR A 128 -56.56 30.36 -34.61
N LYS A 129 -57.60 29.98 -35.37
CA LYS A 129 -58.16 30.80 -36.41
C LYS A 129 -58.74 32.11 -35.86
N TRP A 130 -59.46 32.01 -34.74
CA TRP A 130 -59.99 33.19 -34.05
C TRP A 130 -58.88 34.08 -33.50
N LEU A 131 -57.81 33.54 -32.93
CA LEU A 131 -56.66 34.30 -32.48
C LEU A 131 -55.94 35.03 -33.63
N LYS A 132 -55.89 34.40 -34.83
CA LYS A 132 -55.35 35.03 -36.03
C LYS A 132 -56.25 36.14 -36.56
N ASP A 133 -57.57 35.90 -36.60
CA ASP A 133 -58.57 36.86 -37.04
C ASP A 133 -59.73 36.88 -36.02
N PRO A 134 -59.84 37.91 -35.16
CA PRO A 134 -60.89 38.02 -34.16
C PRO A 134 -62.33 38.06 -34.77
N LYS A 135 -62.47 38.29 -36.08
CA LYS A 135 -63.76 38.24 -36.76
C LYS A 135 -64.16 36.83 -37.18
N TYR A 136 -63.24 35.87 -37.10
CA TYR A 136 -63.55 34.49 -37.49
C TYR A 136 -64.63 33.89 -36.59
N PRO A 137 -65.71 33.32 -37.17
CA PRO A 137 -66.87 32.82 -36.44
C PRO A 137 -66.58 31.42 -35.83
N ALA A 138 -65.65 31.30 -34.87
CA ALA A 138 -65.22 30.06 -34.26
C ALA A 138 -66.27 29.32 -33.47
N SER A 139 -67.40 29.99 -33.11
CA SER A 139 -68.46 29.40 -32.22
C SER A 139 -69.01 28.07 -32.68
N SER A 140 -69.20 27.87 -33.98
CA SER A 140 -69.75 26.61 -34.53
C SER A 140 -68.77 25.42 -34.24
N GLU A 141 -67.48 25.57 -34.56
CA GLU A 141 -66.48 24.53 -34.35
C GLU A 141 -66.24 24.29 -32.86
N LEU A 142 -66.17 25.35 -32.04
CA LEU A 142 -65.95 25.25 -30.59
C LEU A 142 -67.13 24.53 -29.90
N ASN A 143 -68.38 24.83 -30.29
CA ASN A 143 -69.56 24.16 -29.74
C ASN A 143 -69.65 22.71 -30.27
N HIS A 144 -69.25 22.43 -31.51
CA HIS A 144 -69.20 21.06 -32.03
C HIS A 144 -68.20 20.20 -31.18
N ALA A 145 -66.99 20.73 -30.93
CA ALA A 145 -66.01 20.08 -30.08
C ALA A 145 -66.55 19.86 -28.64
N LEU A 146 -67.22 20.89 -28.02
CA LEU A 146 -67.90 20.78 -26.72
C LEU A 146 -68.94 19.64 -26.74
N LYS A 147 -69.77 19.58 -27.76
CA LYS A 147 -70.80 18.51 -27.87
C LYS A 147 -70.16 17.11 -27.89
N ILE A 148 -69.15 16.88 -28.73
CA ILE A 148 -68.45 15.62 -28.80
C ILE A 148 -67.88 15.20 -27.42
N ARG A 149 -67.32 16.15 -26.70
CA ARG A 149 -66.75 15.90 -25.36
C ARG A 149 -67.82 15.58 -24.32
N LYS A 150 -68.99 16.26 -24.39
CA LYS A 150 -70.15 15.93 -23.56
C LYS A 150 -70.67 14.52 -23.83
N ASP A 151 -70.86 14.21 -25.12
CA ASP A 151 -71.35 12.90 -25.57
C ASP A 151 -70.38 11.73 -25.22
N SER A 152 -69.11 12.06 -25.04
CA SER A 152 -68.07 11.09 -24.70
C SER A 152 -67.70 11.06 -23.23
N ASN A 153 -68.36 11.87 -22.35
CA ASN A 153 -67.99 12.04 -20.95
C ASN A 153 -66.51 12.42 -20.71
N ASP A 154 -65.91 13.19 -21.64
CA ASP A 154 -64.54 13.60 -21.56
C ASP A 154 -64.39 14.88 -20.70
N THR A 155 -64.42 14.69 -19.38
CA THR A 155 -64.33 15.79 -18.38
C THR A 155 -63.11 16.66 -18.58
N ARG A 156 -61.92 16.05 -18.87
CA ARG A 156 -60.70 16.80 -19.16
C ARG A 156 -60.78 17.63 -20.40
N GLY A 157 -61.40 17.09 -21.45
CA GLY A 157 -61.68 17.86 -22.66
C GLY A 157 -62.73 18.94 -22.44
N LEU A 158 -63.77 18.72 -21.64
CA LEU A 158 -64.76 19.74 -21.27
C LEU A 158 -64.11 20.98 -20.63
N ASN A 159 -63.12 20.77 -19.74
CA ASN A 159 -62.36 21.87 -19.16
C ASN A 159 -61.76 22.79 -20.20
N ALA A 160 -61.06 22.23 -21.23
CA ALA A 160 -60.46 23.01 -22.31
C ALA A 160 -61.55 23.67 -23.23
N SER A 161 -62.69 22.98 -23.47
CA SER A 161 -63.78 23.58 -24.25
C SER A 161 -64.40 24.79 -23.55
N TYR A 162 -64.65 24.73 -22.27
CA TYR A 162 -65.18 25.84 -21.48
C TYR A 162 -64.21 27.01 -21.44
N ALA A 163 -62.91 26.75 -21.25
CA ALA A 163 -61.89 27.78 -21.31
C ALA A 163 -61.88 28.52 -22.67
N HIS A 164 -61.93 27.75 -23.79
CA HIS A 164 -61.90 28.32 -25.12
C HIS A 164 -63.16 29.16 -25.43
N LEU A 165 -64.34 28.67 -25.02
CA LEU A 165 -65.60 29.41 -25.18
C LEU A 165 -65.69 30.63 -24.27
N THR A 166 -65.18 30.57 -23.05
CA THR A 166 -65.04 31.73 -22.17
C THR A 166 -64.22 32.82 -22.86
N ASP A 167 -63.04 32.46 -23.38
CA ASP A 167 -62.16 33.43 -24.05
C ASP A 167 -62.85 34.01 -25.32
N TYR A 168 -63.45 33.15 -26.15
CA TYR A 168 -64.10 33.58 -27.39
C TYR A 168 -65.25 34.55 -27.18
N TYR A 169 -66.09 34.31 -26.14
CA TYR A 169 -67.25 35.16 -25.85
C TYR A 169 -66.93 36.37 -24.96
N SER A 170 -65.75 36.45 -24.33
CA SER A 170 -65.44 37.48 -23.33
C SER A 170 -65.62 38.92 -23.76
N THR A 171 -65.42 39.21 -25.03
CA THR A 171 -65.58 40.57 -25.58
C THR A 171 -66.94 40.80 -26.31
N SER A 172 -67.49 39.76 -26.88
CA SER A 172 -68.67 39.90 -27.74
C SER A 172 -70.00 39.54 -27.05
N ARG A 173 -70.00 38.65 -26.09
CA ARG A 173 -71.16 38.17 -25.35
C ARG A 173 -70.81 37.84 -23.91
N PRO A 174 -70.66 38.86 -23.02
CA PRO A 174 -70.22 38.68 -21.64
C PRO A 174 -71.09 37.66 -20.85
N ASP A 175 -72.42 37.61 -21.05
CA ASP A 175 -73.30 36.63 -20.36
C ASP A 175 -72.99 35.20 -20.74
N SER A 176 -72.70 34.95 -22.03
CA SER A 176 -72.28 33.64 -22.51
C SER A 176 -70.90 33.31 -21.94
N ALA A 177 -70.00 34.26 -21.91
CA ALA A 177 -68.66 34.08 -21.35
C ALA A 177 -68.77 33.72 -19.85
N LEU A 178 -69.56 34.44 -19.08
CA LEU A 178 -69.83 34.14 -17.65
C LEU A 178 -70.40 32.76 -17.45
N TYR A 179 -71.38 32.33 -18.30
CA TYR A 179 -71.91 30.99 -18.27
C TYR A 179 -70.84 29.94 -18.42
N TYR A 180 -69.99 30.07 -19.45
CA TYR A 180 -68.88 29.10 -19.71
C TYR A 180 -67.80 29.20 -18.63
N ALA A 181 -67.50 30.37 -18.08
CA ALA A 181 -66.55 30.53 -16.98
C ALA A 181 -67.06 29.80 -15.71
N LYS A 182 -68.37 29.84 -15.40
CA LYS A 182 -68.94 29.08 -14.28
C LYS A 182 -68.87 27.55 -14.53
N GLN A 183 -69.15 27.11 -15.74
CA GLN A 183 -68.96 25.71 -16.10
C GLN A 183 -67.48 25.26 -16.01
N TRP A 184 -66.55 26.11 -16.48
CA TRP A 184 -65.10 25.89 -16.36
C TRP A 184 -64.70 25.77 -14.91
N TYR A 185 -65.06 26.68 -14.06
CA TYR A 185 -64.74 26.67 -12.62
C TYR A 185 -65.29 25.39 -11.94
N THR A 186 -66.51 24.98 -12.23
CA THR A 186 -67.06 23.71 -11.71
C THR A 186 -66.27 22.50 -12.16
N THR A 187 -65.93 22.43 -13.44
CA THR A 187 -65.16 21.33 -14.01
C THR A 187 -63.73 21.24 -13.46
N THR A 188 -63.08 22.37 -13.24
CA THR A 188 -61.74 22.40 -12.64
C THR A 188 -61.73 21.87 -11.21
N ARG A 189 -62.76 22.14 -10.43
CA ARG A 189 -62.92 21.62 -9.08
C ARG A 189 -63.19 20.08 -9.07
N GLU A 190 -64.03 19.58 -9.99
CA GLU A 190 -64.26 18.13 -10.18
C GLU A 190 -62.97 17.40 -10.53
N LEU A 191 -62.12 18.04 -11.31
CA LEU A 191 -60.80 17.53 -11.74
C LEU A 191 -59.71 17.67 -10.66
N ASN A 192 -59.98 18.42 -9.58
CA ASN A 192 -58.99 18.82 -8.59
C ASN A 192 -57.76 19.53 -9.24
N ASN A 193 -57.99 20.33 -10.30
CA ASN A 193 -56.94 21.03 -11.00
C ASN A 193 -56.87 22.48 -10.52
N ALA A 194 -56.03 22.75 -9.55
CA ALA A 194 -55.89 24.03 -8.90
C ALA A 194 -55.41 25.14 -9.83
N ASP A 195 -54.54 24.83 -10.81
CA ASP A 195 -54.03 25.82 -11.76
C ASP A 195 -55.14 26.32 -12.70
N ASP A 196 -55.93 25.38 -13.27
CA ASP A 196 -57.07 25.72 -14.11
C ASP A 196 -58.18 26.41 -13.30
N GLU A 197 -58.35 26.06 -11.98
CA GLU A 197 -59.27 26.74 -11.06
C GLU A 197 -58.91 28.22 -10.88
N VAL A 198 -57.60 28.53 -10.73
CA VAL A 198 -57.12 29.92 -10.64
C VAL A 198 -57.38 30.67 -11.93
N GLU A 199 -57.14 30.04 -13.13
CA GLU A 199 -57.43 30.67 -14.41
C GLU A 199 -58.94 30.93 -14.58
N ALA A 200 -59.80 29.96 -14.24
CA ALA A 200 -61.26 30.09 -14.30
C ALA A 200 -61.74 31.20 -13.33
N LEU A 201 -61.23 31.26 -12.13
CA LEU A 201 -61.54 32.33 -11.13
C LEU A 201 -61.12 33.71 -11.66
N SER A 202 -59.97 33.83 -12.32
CA SER A 202 -59.55 35.10 -12.91
C SER A 202 -60.56 35.61 -13.96
N LYS A 203 -61.16 34.73 -14.73
CA LYS A 203 -62.21 35.05 -15.69
C LYS A 203 -63.52 35.38 -14.99
N LEU A 204 -63.91 34.60 -13.96
CA LEU A 204 -65.09 34.94 -13.15
C LEU A 204 -64.98 36.29 -12.46
N ILE A 205 -63.86 36.64 -11.93
CA ILE A 205 -63.59 37.95 -11.31
C ILE A 205 -63.85 39.09 -12.34
N ALA A 206 -63.39 38.93 -13.58
CA ALA A 206 -63.56 39.90 -14.62
C ALA A 206 -64.98 40.00 -15.20
N LEU A 207 -65.74 38.90 -15.15
CA LEU A 207 -67.08 38.78 -15.79
C LEU A 207 -68.25 38.80 -14.83
N SER A 208 -68.02 38.54 -13.55
CA SER A 208 -69.10 38.41 -12.53
C SER A 208 -69.62 39.79 -12.08
N PRO A 209 -70.89 39.85 -11.68
CA PRO A 209 -71.42 41.05 -11.05
C PRO A 209 -70.73 41.37 -9.71
N PRO A 210 -70.78 42.65 -9.24
CA PRO A 210 -70.05 43.08 -8.05
C PRO A 210 -70.33 42.24 -6.78
N GLN A 211 -71.49 41.65 -6.69
CA GLN A 211 -71.89 40.83 -5.54
C GLN A 211 -71.10 39.50 -5.41
N GLU A 212 -70.67 38.94 -6.53
CA GLU A 212 -69.88 37.70 -6.59
C GLU A 212 -68.36 37.98 -6.55
N PHE A 213 -67.92 39.21 -6.81
CA PHE A 213 -66.52 39.62 -6.91
C PHE A 213 -65.74 39.23 -5.68
N LYS A 214 -66.20 39.65 -4.50
CA LYS A 214 -65.45 39.44 -3.24
C LYS A 214 -65.19 37.94 -2.99
N THR A 215 -66.24 37.11 -3.17
CA THR A 215 -66.13 35.65 -2.94
C THR A 215 -65.13 35.00 -3.92
N ASN A 216 -65.23 35.32 -5.23
CA ASN A 216 -64.33 34.82 -6.24
C ASN A 216 -62.90 35.28 -6.02
N PHE A 217 -62.74 36.54 -5.63
CA PHE A 217 -61.40 37.13 -5.36
C PHE A 217 -60.71 36.50 -4.13
N MET A 218 -61.43 36.34 -3.03
CA MET A 218 -60.88 35.68 -1.82
C MET A 218 -60.47 34.23 -2.11
N ARG A 219 -61.28 33.50 -2.89
CA ARG A 219 -60.93 32.13 -3.29
C ARG A 219 -59.75 32.10 -4.22
N TYR A 220 -59.62 33.05 -5.16
CA TYR A 220 -58.49 33.21 -6.07
C TYR A 220 -57.19 33.48 -5.30
N GLU A 221 -57.23 34.46 -4.36
CA GLU A 221 -56.09 34.81 -3.52
C GLU A 221 -55.61 33.62 -2.68
N TYR A 222 -56.56 33.04 -1.93
CA TYR A 222 -56.23 31.82 -1.13
C TYR A 222 -55.59 30.71 -1.96
N LEU A 223 -56.17 30.42 -3.11
CA LEU A 223 -55.69 29.29 -3.94
C LEU A 223 -54.34 29.61 -4.56
N THR A 224 -54.12 30.83 -5.01
CA THR A 224 -52.84 31.30 -5.57
C THR A 224 -51.73 31.21 -4.52
N ASP A 225 -51.99 31.68 -3.27
CA ASP A 225 -51.01 31.57 -2.20
C ASP A 225 -50.72 30.11 -1.80
N SER A 226 -51.79 29.30 -1.76
CA SER A 226 -51.65 27.86 -1.45
C SER A 226 -50.79 27.13 -2.49
N ILE A 227 -51.06 27.38 -3.81
CA ILE A 227 -50.29 26.79 -4.90
C ILE A 227 -48.84 27.27 -4.82
N GLN A 228 -48.62 28.57 -4.62
CA GLN A 228 -47.26 29.12 -4.55
C GLN A 228 -46.46 28.56 -3.37
N SER A 229 -47.12 28.44 -2.21
CA SER A 229 -46.52 27.86 -1.01
C SER A 229 -46.16 26.38 -1.21
N ALA A 230 -47.10 25.60 -1.80
CA ALA A 230 -46.86 24.18 -2.12
C ALA A 230 -45.70 24.02 -3.12
N ARG A 231 -45.63 24.86 -4.16
CA ARG A 231 -44.55 24.83 -5.16
C ARG A 231 -43.21 25.22 -4.53
N ASN A 232 -43.16 26.22 -3.67
CA ASN A 232 -41.94 26.60 -2.97
C ASN A 232 -41.46 25.50 -2.03
N ALA A 233 -42.39 24.87 -1.30
CA ALA A 233 -42.04 23.73 -0.44
C ALA A 233 -41.50 22.56 -1.25
N ALA A 234 -42.17 22.16 -2.35
CA ALA A 234 -41.72 21.12 -3.24
C ALA A 234 -40.33 21.42 -3.84
N LYS A 235 -40.13 22.67 -4.33
CA LYS A 235 -38.84 23.11 -4.85
C LYS A 235 -37.72 23.00 -3.84
N ASN A 236 -37.98 23.42 -2.60
CA ASN A 236 -37.00 23.32 -1.52
C ASN A 236 -36.69 21.85 -1.17
N GLN A 237 -37.70 20.99 -1.12
CA GLN A 237 -37.53 19.56 -0.88
C GLN A 237 -36.70 18.90 -1.98
N PHE A 238 -37.00 19.19 -3.25
CA PHE A 238 -36.22 18.65 -4.36
C PHE A 238 -34.79 19.20 -4.38
N ALA A 239 -34.55 20.45 -3.99
CA ALA A 239 -33.21 21.01 -3.86
C ALA A 239 -32.40 20.25 -2.80
N LEU A 240 -33.02 19.92 -1.65
CA LEU A 240 -32.39 19.12 -0.60
C LEU A 240 -32.04 17.71 -1.10
N ILE A 241 -33.00 17.04 -1.75
CA ILE A 241 -32.78 15.68 -2.32
C ILE A 241 -31.64 15.68 -3.33
N ARG A 242 -31.57 16.68 -4.21
CA ARG A 242 -30.46 16.83 -5.16
C ARG A 242 -29.12 17.01 -4.46
N TYR A 243 -29.07 17.89 -3.45
CA TYR A 243 -27.87 18.12 -2.65
C TYR A 243 -27.37 16.83 -1.97
N GLU A 244 -28.30 16.11 -1.31
CA GLU A 244 -27.96 14.84 -0.65
C GLU A 244 -27.49 13.78 -1.64
N ALA A 245 -28.12 13.67 -2.80
CA ALA A 245 -27.72 12.73 -3.86
C ALA A 245 -26.32 13.06 -4.41
N GLU A 246 -26.03 14.34 -4.64
CA GLU A 246 -24.71 14.78 -5.11
C GLU A 246 -23.64 14.57 -4.05
N LYS A 247 -23.94 14.88 -2.79
CA LYS A 247 -23.06 14.61 -1.66
C LYS A 247 -22.73 13.13 -1.54
N ASN A 248 -23.77 12.28 -1.52
CA ASN A 248 -23.59 10.83 -1.45
C ASN A 248 -22.76 10.28 -2.62
N LYS A 249 -22.95 10.85 -3.83
CA LYS A 249 -22.12 10.48 -5.00
C LYS A 249 -20.67 10.89 -4.80
N SER A 250 -20.42 12.09 -4.30
CA SER A 250 -19.08 12.59 -3.99
C SER A 250 -18.38 11.73 -2.95
N ASP A 251 -19.10 11.43 -1.84
CA ASP A 251 -18.59 10.59 -0.76
C ASP A 251 -18.27 9.17 -1.24
N ASN A 252 -19.13 8.57 -2.07
CA ASN A 252 -18.86 7.28 -2.68
C ASN A 252 -17.64 7.28 -3.60
N LEU A 253 -17.47 8.33 -4.41
CA LEU A 253 -16.29 8.47 -5.28
C LEU A 253 -15.01 8.61 -4.43
N GLN A 254 -15.08 9.36 -3.35
CA GLN A 254 -13.95 9.50 -2.42
C GLN A 254 -13.60 8.16 -1.76
N LEU A 255 -14.62 7.43 -1.26
CA LEU A 255 -14.44 6.08 -0.70
C LEU A 255 -13.84 5.10 -1.71
N GLN A 256 -14.28 5.13 -2.96
CA GLN A 256 -13.71 4.28 -4.02
C GLN A 256 -12.24 4.62 -4.26
N LYS A 257 -11.89 5.91 -4.30
CA LYS A 257 -10.50 6.36 -4.45
C LYS A 257 -9.63 5.92 -3.26
N ASP A 258 -10.14 6.10 -2.03
CA ASP A 258 -9.42 5.71 -0.81
C ASP A 258 -9.22 4.19 -0.74
N ASN A 259 -10.23 3.41 -1.14
CA ASN A 259 -10.12 1.95 -1.23
C ASN A 259 -9.10 1.51 -2.28
N ALA A 260 -9.12 2.12 -3.48
CA ALA A 260 -8.13 1.83 -4.51
C ALA A 260 -6.69 2.17 -4.06
N GLN A 261 -6.51 3.27 -3.32
CA GLN A 261 -5.22 3.63 -2.74
C GLN A 261 -4.77 2.61 -1.67
N LYS A 262 -5.68 2.17 -0.80
CA LYS A 262 -5.38 1.13 0.21
C LYS A 262 -5.01 -0.20 -0.44
N GLU A 263 -5.72 -0.62 -1.49
CA GLU A 263 -5.39 -1.83 -2.24
C GLU A 263 -3.99 -1.74 -2.85
N LEU A 264 -3.65 -0.60 -3.47
CA LEU A 264 -2.32 -0.37 -4.01
C LEU A 264 -1.23 -0.44 -2.92
N GLN A 265 -1.48 0.18 -1.76
CA GLN A 265 -0.58 0.11 -0.61
C GLN A 265 -0.37 -1.33 -0.13
N LEU A 266 -1.43 -2.12 -0.03
CA LEU A 266 -1.35 -3.54 0.35
C LEU A 266 -0.55 -4.36 -0.66
N ILE A 267 -0.73 -4.11 -1.97
CA ILE A 267 0.06 -4.77 -3.02
C ILE A 267 1.54 -4.41 -2.87
N MET A 268 1.86 -3.13 -2.68
CA MET A 268 3.24 -2.67 -2.48
C MET A 268 3.88 -3.29 -1.23
N GLN A 269 3.14 -3.39 -0.11
CA GLN A 269 3.61 -4.05 1.10
C GLN A 269 3.88 -5.54 0.88
N ARG A 270 3.00 -6.26 0.17
CA ARG A 270 3.19 -7.67 -0.17
C ARG A 270 4.42 -7.88 -1.07
N LEU A 271 4.63 -7.00 -2.04
CA LEU A 271 5.82 -7.04 -2.91
C LEU A 271 7.11 -6.76 -2.11
N ALA A 272 7.09 -5.78 -1.21
CA ALA A 272 8.22 -5.47 -0.34
C ALA A 272 8.56 -6.65 0.59
N LEU A 273 7.54 -7.31 1.16
CA LEU A 273 7.72 -8.50 1.99
C LEU A 273 8.32 -9.66 1.18
N ALA A 274 7.79 -9.92 -0.03
CA ALA A 274 8.32 -10.96 -0.92
C ALA A 274 9.78 -10.67 -1.31
N ALA A 275 10.12 -9.43 -1.63
CA ALA A 275 11.49 -9.01 -1.92
C ALA A 275 12.42 -9.20 -0.71
N SER A 276 11.96 -8.87 0.50
CA SER A 276 12.72 -9.08 1.74
C SER A 276 13.00 -10.55 2.01
N ILE A 277 12.01 -11.42 1.80
CA ILE A 277 12.17 -12.88 1.92
C ILE A 277 13.19 -13.38 0.90
N LEU A 278 13.10 -12.93 -0.35
CA LEU A 278 14.04 -13.31 -1.41
C LEU A 278 15.48 -12.91 -1.06
N LEU A 279 15.68 -11.68 -0.57
CA LEU A 279 16.99 -11.19 -0.12
C LEU A 279 17.54 -12.04 1.02
N LEU A 280 16.71 -12.42 1.98
CA LEU A 280 17.10 -13.28 3.10
C LEU A 280 17.53 -14.68 2.61
N VAL A 281 16.79 -15.26 1.69
CA VAL A 281 17.15 -16.58 1.07
C VAL A 281 18.49 -16.46 0.32
N LEU A 282 18.69 -15.40 -0.44
CA LEU A 282 19.96 -15.14 -1.13
C LEU A 282 21.12 -14.96 -0.14
N ALA A 283 20.91 -14.20 0.94
CA ALA A 283 21.92 -14.02 1.99
C ALA A 283 22.31 -15.35 2.66
N ILE A 284 21.34 -16.20 2.98
CA ILE A 284 21.57 -17.54 3.53
C ILE A 284 22.33 -18.41 2.52
N TYR A 285 21.95 -18.36 1.24
CA TYR A 285 22.65 -19.09 0.18
C TYR A 285 24.11 -18.65 0.07
N TRP A 286 24.39 -17.32 0.03
CA TRP A 286 25.73 -16.77 -0.03
C TRP A 286 26.55 -17.09 1.21
N TYR A 287 25.95 -17.00 2.41
CA TYR A 287 26.59 -17.39 3.66
C TYR A 287 27.01 -18.86 3.66
N ARG A 288 26.11 -19.76 3.26
CA ARG A 288 26.42 -21.20 3.17
C ARG A 288 27.50 -21.50 2.11
N LYS A 289 27.44 -20.84 0.96
CA LYS A 289 28.44 -20.96 -0.10
C LYS A 289 29.82 -20.52 0.39
N ARG A 290 29.90 -19.34 1.04
CA ARG A 290 31.14 -18.80 1.59
C ARG A 290 31.72 -19.69 2.69
N ARG A 291 30.89 -20.19 3.57
CA ARG A 291 31.31 -21.13 4.64
C ARG A 291 31.92 -22.40 4.06
N ARG A 292 31.29 -23.00 3.07
CA ARG A 292 31.84 -24.20 2.38
C ARG A 292 33.20 -23.91 1.72
N GLN A 293 33.41 -22.75 1.14
CA GLN A 293 34.68 -22.35 0.56
C GLN A 293 35.77 -22.21 1.62
N ILE A 294 35.47 -21.58 2.76
CA ILE A 294 36.39 -21.45 3.91
C ILE A 294 36.76 -22.84 4.47
N GLU A 295 35.78 -23.70 4.68
CA GLU A 295 36.03 -25.08 5.17
C GLU A 295 36.87 -25.89 4.20
N ALA A 296 36.65 -25.76 2.89
CA ALA A 296 37.47 -26.42 1.86
C ALA A 296 38.92 -25.91 1.86
N ALA A 297 39.12 -24.57 1.91
CA ALA A 297 40.43 -23.96 1.97
C ALA A 297 41.19 -24.35 3.26
N SER A 298 40.50 -24.41 4.39
CA SER A 298 41.07 -24.85 5.66
C SER A 298 41.52 -26.30 5.62
N ARG A 299 40.73 -27.22 5.02
CA ARG A 299 41.13 -28.62 4.86
C ARG A 299 42.35 -28.75 3.96
N GLN A 300 42.39 -27.98 2.88
CA GLN A 300 43.53 -28.01 1.98
C GLN A 300 44.81 -27.52 2.67
N ALA A 301 44.75 -26.44 3.43
CA ALA A 301 45.87 -25.92 4.20
C ALA A 301 46.38 -26.91 5.26
N ILE A 302 45.47 -27.64 5.94
CA ILE A 302 45.85 -28.70 6.89
C ILE A 302 46.58 -29.84 6.17
N GLN A 303 46.10 -30.29 5.00
CA GLN A 303 46.75 -31.35 4.23
C GLN A 303 48.14 -30.91 3.75
N GLU A 304 48.29 -29.70 3.23
CA GLU A 304 49.59 -29.15 2.79
C GLU A 304 50.58 -29.10 3.97
N HIS A 305 50.11 -28.65 5.17
CA HIS A 305 50.94 -28.61 6.37
C HIS A 305 51.37 -30.02 6.83
N GLN A 306 50.46 -30.99 6.80
CA GLN A 306 50.78 -32.38 7.16
C GLN A 306 51.80 -33.00 6.20
N LEU A 307 51.68 -32.67 4.90
CA LEU A 307 52.63 -33.17 3.89
C LEU A 307 54.03 -32.56 4.09
N ALA A 308 54.09 -31.23 4.35
CA ALA A 308 55.34 -30.53 4.62
C ALA A 308 56.04 -31.07 5.89
N THR A 309 55.25 -31.32 6.94
CA THR A 309 55.78 -31.90 8.19
C THR A 309 56.31 -33.32 7.98
N SER A 310 55.58 -34.16 7.24
CA SER A 310 56.01 -35.51 6.90
C SER A 310 57.32 -35.52 6.09
N GLN A 311 57.45 -34.59 5.12
CA GLN A 311 58.70 -34.43 4.36
C GLN A 311 59.85 -34.01 5.24
N LYS A 312 59.67 -33.01 6.13
CA LYS A 312 60.72 -32.60 7.08
C LYS A 312 61.20 -33.74 8.00
N VAL A 313 60.23 -34.51 8.55
CA VAL A 313 60.54 -35.68 9.35
C VAL A 313 61.36 -36.69 8.59
N HIS A 314 60.94 -37.02 7.34
CA HIS A 314 61.68 -37.92 6.48
C HIS A 314 63.08 -37.44 6.19
N ASP A 315 63.27 -36.16 5.83
CA ASP A 315 64.55 -35.62 5.43
C ASP A 315 65.55 -35.52 6.59
N VAL A 316 65.07 -35.19 7.80
CA VAL A 316 65.95 -35.09 8.98
C VAL A 316 66.22 -36.44 9.59
N VAL A 317 65.19 -37.24 9.84
CA VAL A 317 65.34 -38.51 10.62
C VAL A 317 65.84 -39.62 9.74
N ALA A 318 65.19 -39.87 8.56
CA ALA A 318 65.60 -40.98 7.69
C ALA A 318 66.99 -40.76 7.09
N ASN A 319 67.29 -39.55 6.57
CA ASN A 319 68.61 -39.25 6.05
C ASN A 319 69.68 -39.19 7.11
N GLY A 320 69.34 -38.72 8.33
CA GLY A 320 70.24 -38.70 9.49
C GLY A 320 70.63 -40.12 9.91
N LEU A 321 69.60 -41.02 10.07
CA LEU A 321 69.85 -42.43 10.35
C LEU A 321 70.69 -43.13 9.26
N TYR A 322 70.38 -42.85 8.01
CA TYR A 322 71.13 -43.40 6.87
C TYR A 322 72.63 -43.02 6.93
N ARG A 323 72.91 -41.74 7.24
CA ARG A 323 74.28 -41.25 7.43
C ARG A 323 74.99 -41.95 8.57
N ILE A 324 74.31 -42.18 9.69
CA ILE A 324 74.87 -42.94 10.80
C ILE A 324 75.12 -44.38 10.44
N MET A 325 74.18 -45.06 9.76
CA MET A 325 74.37 -46.41 9.27
C MET A 325 75.56 -46.49 8.32
N THR A 326 75.69 -45.65 7.33
CA THR A 326 76.78 -45.57 6.41
C THR A 326 78.14 -45.35 7.10
N HIS A 327 78.16 -44.54 8.17
CA HIS A 327 79.35 -44.30 8.99
C HIS A 327 79.75 -45.55 9.79
N ILE A 328 78.81 -46.34 10.27
CA ILE A 328 79.04 -47.62 10.91
C ILE A 328 79.57 -48.70 9.93
N GLU A 329 79.06 -48.74 8.70
CA GLU A 329 79.44 -49.75 7.72
C GLU A 329 80.83 -49.51 7.16
N HIS A 330 81.35 -48.28 7.11
CA HIS A 330 82.62 -48.00 6.46
C HIS A 330 83.85 -47.77 7.40
N ASN A 331 83.63 -47.90 8.69
CA ASN A 331 84.73 -47.69 9.68
C ASN A 331 84.97 -48.95 10.53
N GLU A 332 86.12 -49.58 10.38
CA GLU A 332 86.54 -50.81 11.16
C GLU A 332 86.81 -50.53 12.66
N ALA A 333 87.01 -49.25 13.07
CA ALA A 333 87.10 -48.88 14.45
C ALA A 333 85.99 -47.80 14.79
N ILE A 334 84.98 -48.25 15.45
CA ILE A 334 83.83 -47.36 15.85
C ILE A 334 84.21 -46.57 17.08
N ASP A 335 84.37 -45.25 16.91
CA ASP A 335 84.41 -44.31 18.03
C ASP A 335 82.97 -44.14 18.64
N LYS A 336 82.82 -44.75 19.77
CA LYS A 336 81.53 -44.85 20.45
C LYS A 336 81.02 -43.53 20.97
N GLU A 337 81.88 -42.56 21.35
CA GLU A 337 81.55 -41.19 21.77
C GLU A 337 81.03 -40.40 20.57
N LEU A 338 81.74 -40.42 19.43
CA LEU A 338 81.33 -39.69 18.23
C LEU A 338 79.97 -40.25 17.65
N LEU A 339 79.69 -41.56 17.83
CA LEU A 339 78.42 -42.12 17.39
C LEU A 339 77.27 -41.67 18.29
N ILE A 340 77.49 -41.60 19.60
CA ILE A 340 76.49 -41.13 20.58
C ILE A 340 76.20 -39.64 20.29
N ASP A 341 77.22 -38.82 20.05
CA ASP A 341 77.00 -37.42 19.73
C ASP A 341 76.17 -37.22 18.45
N LYS A 342 76.42 -38.01 17.42
CA LYS A 342 75.61 -37.98 16.17
C LYS A 342 74.18 -38.44 16.34
N ILE A 343 73.94 -39.41 17.18
CA ILE A 343 72.59 -39.88 17.52
C ILE A 343 71.86 -38.83 18.40
N GLU A 344 72.56 -38.17 19.30
CA GLU A 344 72.03 -37.11 20.13
C GLU A 344 71.65 -35.84 19.30
N ASP A 345 72.50 -35.44 18.36
CA ASP A 345 72.20 -34.34 17.40
C ASP A 345 70.94 -34.68 16.55
N LEU A 346 70.85 -35.92 16.05
CA LEU A 346 69.72 -36.36 15.27
C LEU A 346 68.42 -36.40 16.13
N TYR A 347 68.54 -36.85 17.36
CA TYR A 347 67.41 -36.87 18.31
C TYR A 347 66.90 -35.44 18.63
N GLU A 348 67.83 -34.51 18.89
CA GLU A 348 67.46 -33.10 19.12
C GLU A 348 66.77 -32.47 17.92
N ARG A 349 67.32 -32.66 16.72
CA ARG A 349 66.70 -32.17 15.48
C ARG A 349 65.31 -32.78 15.20
N SER A 350 65.10 -34.07 15.47
CA SER A 350 63.85 -34.76 15.37
C SER A 350 62.81 -34.20 16.38
N ARG A 351 63.29 -33.93 17.56
CA ARG A 351 62.49 -33.32 18.63
C ARG A 351 62.01 -31.92 18.26
N ASP A 352 62.90 -31.10 17.71
CA ASP A 352 62.53 -29.71 17.30
C ASP A 352 61.45 -29.72 16.20
N ILE A 353 61.49 -30.62 15.23
CA ILE A 353 60.41 -30.77 14.22
C ILE A 353 59.07 -31.16 14.84
N SER A 354 59.09 -31.96 15.91
CA SER A 354 57.88 -32.41 16.61
C SER A 354 57.21 -31.26 17.38
N TYR A 355 57.95 -30.22 17.79
CA TYR A 355 57.47 -29.05 18.49
C TYR A 355 57.11 -27.86 17.58
N GLU A 356 57.46 -27.86 16.31
CA GLU A 356 57.04 -26.82 15.35
C GLU A 356 55.50 -26.83 15.03
N THR A 357 54.77 -27.80 15.58
CA THR A 357 53.32 -27.87 15.38
C THR A 357 52.62 -27.04 16.48
N PRO A 358 52.02 -25.91 16.17
CA PRO A 358 51.22 -25.18 17.12
C PRO A 358 49.94 -25.97 17.42
N ALA A 359 49.97 -26.82 18.44
CA ALA A 359 48.76 -27.31 19.03
C ALA A 359 48.07 -26.13 19.69
N ILE A 360 46.94 -25.69 19.19
CA ILE A 360 46.06 -24.71 19.87
C ILE A 360 45.58 -25.44 21.14
N SER A 361 46.37 -25.37 22.20
CA SER A 361 45.98 -25.85 23.51
C SER A 361 44.94 -24.92 24.08
N LEU A 362 43.73 -25.44 24.30
CA LEU A 362 42.66 -24.71 25.01
C LEU A 362 42.96 -24.49 26.51
N THR A 363 44.08 -25.06 26.99
CA THR A 363 44.49 -24.97 28.41
C THR A 363 45.20 -23.64 28.64
N PRO A 364 44.78 -22.83 29.62
CA PRO A 364 45.48 -21.58 29.99
C PRO A 364 46.95 -21.81 30.26
N PHE A 365 47.83 -20.87 29.86
CA PHE A 365 49.27 -21.07 29.91
C PHE A 365 49.80 -21.32 31.32
N HIS A 366 49.28 -20.66 32.36
CA HIS A 366 49.65 -20.91 33.77
C HIS A 366 49.35 -22.35 34.21
N GLU A 367 48.20 -22.91 33.79
CA GLU A 367 47.85 -24.32 34.09
C GLU A 367 48.80 -25.29 33.38
N LYS A 368 49.19 -24.93 32.16
CA LYS A 368 50.15 -25.71 31.38
C LYS A 368 51.52 -25.76 32.05
N ILE A 369 51.99 -24.61 32.58
CA ILE A 369 53.24 -24.53 33.31
C ILE A 369 53.15 -25.32 34.63
N ASP A 370 52.03 -25.26 35.35
CA ASP A 370 51.83 -26.02 36.58
C ASP A 370 51.90 -27.53 36.30
N LEU A 371 51.23 -27.98 35.25
CA LEU A 371 51.29 -29.41 34.87
C LEU A 371 52.70 -29.86 34.44
N LEU A 372 53.39 -28.98 33.67
CA LEU A 372 54.75 -29.25 33.26
C LEU A 372 55.69 -29.39 34.48
N MET A 373 55.63 -28.45 35.40
CA MET A 373 56.49 -28.46 36.60
C MET A 373 56.19 -29.67 37.51
N GLN A 374 54.91 -29.95 37.73
CA GLN A 374 54.46 -31.11 38.51
C GLN A 374 54.91 -32.44 37.93
N SER A 375 55.08 -32.56 36.60
CA SER A 375 55.58 -33.76 35.95
C SER A 375 57.01 -34.17 36.34
N PHE A 376 57.77 -33.20 36.90
CA PHE A 376 59.13 -33.46 37.40
C PHE A 376 59.20 -33.80 38.91
N ALA A 377 58.09 -33.70 39.62
CA ALA A 377 58.04 -34.11 41.03
C ALA A 377 58.10 -35.66 41.15
N SER A 378 58.76 -36.16 42.17
CA SER A 378 58.89 -37.58 42.42
C SER A 378 58.91 -37.82 43.99
N GLU A 379 58.98 -39.07 44.43
CA GLU A 379 59.14 -39.39 45.87
C GLU A 379 60.39 -38.78 46.46
N GLN A 380 61.42 -38.52 45.66
CA GLN A 380 62.71 -37.99 46.09
C GLN A 380 62.86 -36.45 45.82
N THR A 381 62.03 -35.87 44.93
CA THR A 381 62.15 -34.48 44.58
C THR A 381 60.82 -33.77 44.72
N ARG A 382 60.74 -32.73 45.52
CA ARG A 382 59.57 -31.84 45.69
C ARG A 382 59.73 -30.61 44.83
N VAL A 383 58.75 -30.30 44.10
CA VAL A 383 58.71 -29.10 43.23
C VAL A 383 57.66 -28.14 43.77
N GLY A 384 58.10 -27.00 44.20
CA GLY A 384 57.24 -25.89 44.70
C GLY A 384 57.09 -24.82 43.61
N ILE A 385 55.86 -24.37 43.39
CA ILE A 385 55.57 -23.31 42.47
C ILE A 385 54.87 -22.20 43.24
N VAL A 386 55.37 -20.98 43.10
CA VAL A 386 54.79 -19.79 43.76
C VAL A 386 54.56 -18.67 42.76
N GLY A 387 53.38 -18.07 42.81
CA GLY A 387 53.07 -16.88 42.02
C GLY A 387 52.68 -17.14 40.57
N ASN A 388 52.55 -18.43 40.10
CA ASN A 388 52.11 -18.77 38.76
C ASN A 388 50.58 -18.58 38.60
N ALA A 389 50.14 -17.34 38.42
CA ALA A 389 48.73 -16.97 38.29
C ALA A 389 48.43 -16.37 36.91
N ALA A 390 47.20 -16.58 36.42
CA ALA A 390 46.77 -16.09 35.10
C ALA A 390 47.13 -14.63 34.82
N PRO A 391 46.96 -13.65 35.74
CA PRO A 391 47.27 -12.25 35.46
C PRO A 391 48.74 -11.95 35.11
N ILE A 392 49.69 -12.82 35.46
CA ILE A 392 51.10 -12.64 35.06
C ILE A 392 51.25 -12.86 33.56
N TRP A 393 50.53 -13.83 33.01
CA TRP A 393 50.62 -14.27 31.62
C TRP A 393 49.76 -13.48 30.66
N ASP A 394 48.76 -12.73 31.18
CA ASP A 394 47.90 -11.87 30.35
C ASP A 394 48.67 -10.74 29.65
N HIS A 395 49.81 -10.36 30.22
CA HIS A 395 50.69 -9.31 29.70
C HIS A 395 51.89 -9.86 28.91
N VAL A 396 52.05 -11.16 28.80
CA VAL A 396 53.15 -11.81 28.09
C VAL A 396 52.78 -12.03 26.61
N HIS A 397 53.66 -11.60 25.70
CA HIS A 397 53.41 -11.81 24.27
C HIS A 397 53.18 -13.29 23.97
N PRO A 398 52.16 -13.68 23.20
CA PRO A 398 51.85 -15.10 22.91
C PRO A 398 53.03 -15.89 22.32
N GLN A 399 53.90 -15.26 21.57
CA GLN A 399 55.14 -15.87 21.02
C GLN A 399 56.22 -16.15 22.07
N ALA A 400 56.20 -15.45 23.19
CA ALA A 400 57.16 -15.70 24.29
C ALA A 400 56.76 -16.90 25.17
N GLN A 401 55.45 -17.23 25.25
CA GLN A 401 54.99 -18.33 26.08
C GLN A 401 55.64 -19.68 25.76
N PRO A 402 55.73 -20.10 24.47
CA PRO A 402 56.40 -21.37 24.13
C PRO A 402 57.92 -21.36 24.52
N GLU A 403 58.58 -20.20 24.37
CA GLU A 403 59.99 -20.12 24.72
C GLU A 403 60.19 -20.22 26.24
N VAL A 404 59.29 -19.60 27.04
CA VAL A 404 59.31 -19.74 28.52
C VAL A 404 59.05 -21.19 28.94
N GLU A 405 58.11 -21.89 28.30
CA GLU A 405 57.84 -23.28 28.53
C GLU A 405 59.11 -24.13 28.31
N HIS A 406 59.80 -23.94 27.18
CA HIS A 406 61.03 -24.64 26.85
C HIS A 406 62.16 -24.32 27.81
N ILE A 407 62.34 -23.05 28.22
CA ILE A 407 63.32 -22.65 29.22
C ILE A 407 63.10 -23.40 30.52
N LEU A 408 61.88 -23.35 31.03
CA LEU A 408 61.53 -24.04 32.29
C LEU A 408 61.71 -25.56 32.17
N GLN A 409 61.29 -26.16 31.08
CA GLN A 409 61.48 -27.59 30.83
C GLN A 409 62.94 -27.96 30.85
N GLU A 410 63.80 -27.21 30.17
CA GLU A 410 65.25 -27.46 30.14
C GLU A 410 65.90 -27.31 31.50
N LEU A 411 65.51 -26.32 32.28
CA LEU A 411 66.00 -26.18 33.68
C LEU A 411 65.62 -27.40 34.51
N MET A 412 64.42 -27.89 34.37
CA MET A 412 63.94 -29.09 35.11
C MET A 412 64.62 -30.38 34.65
N ILE A 413 64.88 -30.49 33.37
CA ILE A 413 65.68 -31.62 32.82
C ILE A 413 67.09 -31.61 33.36
N ASN A 414 67.72 -30.41 33.36
CA ASN A 414 69.09 -30.23 33.91
C ASN A 414 69.12 -30.56 35.38
N MET A 415 68.12 -30.12 36.15
CA MET A 415 67.95 -30.45 37.58
C MET A 415 67.93 -31.96 37.77
N LYS A 416 67.08 -32.67 37.02
CA LYS A 416 66.89 -34.13 37.12
C LYS A 416 68.15 -34.90 36.74
N LYS A 417 68.87 -34.43 35.70
CA LYS A 417 70.09 -35.11 35.23
C LYS A 417 71.34 -34.82 36.10
N HIS A 418 71.45 -33.62 36.73
CA HIS A 418 72.71 -33.19 37.21
C HIS A 418 72.69 -32.70 38.72
N SER A 419 71.52 -32.26 39.22
CA SER A 419 71.47 -31.56 40.49
C SER A 419 71.35 -32.44 41.73
N GLN A 420 70.73 -33.65 41.62
CA GLN A 420 70.34 -34.49 42.77
C GLN A 420 69.54 -33.74 43.85
N ALA A 421 68.81 -32.73 43.48
CA ALA A 421 68.03 -31.87 44.38
C ALA A 421 66.82 -32.60 44.96
N GLN A 422 66.58 -32.40 46.22
CA GLN A 422 65.38 -32.88 46.91
C GLN A 422 64.25 -31.83 46.89
N ASN A 423 64.59 -30.54 46.85
CA ASN A 423 63.65 -29.48 46.83
C ASN A 423 63.98 -28.48 45.74
N VAL A 424 62.98 -28.21 44.86
CA VAL A 424 63.05 -27.18 43.79
C VAL A 424 61.97 -26.18 44.01
N LEU A 425 62.25 -24.90 43.92
CA LEU A 425 61.30 -23.82 44.04
C LEU A 425 61.39 -22.95 42.81
N ILE A 426 60.27 -22.71 42.18
CA ILE A 426 60.15 -21.79 41.06
C ILE A 426 59.12 -20.71 41.47
N LYS A 427 59.57 -19.46 41.49
CA LYS A 427 58.75 -18.31 41.84
C LYS A 427 58.61 -17.36 40.68
N PHE A 428 57.36 -17.00 40.38
CA PHE A 428 57.01 -16.01 39.33
C PHE A 428 56.57 -14.72 39.97
N GLU A 429 57.06 -13.61 39.47
CA GLU A 429 56.70 -12.26 39.89
C GLU A 429 56.55 -11.37 38.68
N HIS A 430 55.54 -10.50 38.68
CA HIS A 430 55.42 -9.40 37.73
C HIS A 430 55.83 -8.11 38.40
N ARG A 431 56.90 -7.47 37.92
CA ARG A 431 57.47 -6.29 38.55
C ARG A 431 58.05 -5.36 37.45
N ASN A 432 57.76 -4.05 37.51
CA ASN A 432 58.30 -3.06 36.57
C ASN A 432 58.17 -3.42 35.08
N ASN A 433 56.96 -3.90 34.66
CA ASN A 433 56.68 -4.36 33.26
C ASN A 433 57.60 -5.52 32.82
N GLN A 434 58.06 -6.32 33.75
CA GLN A 434 58.87 -7.49 33.44
C GLN A 434 58.30 -8.69 34.25
N VAL A 435 58.37 -9.88 33.66
CA VAL A 435 58.19 -11.12 34.36
C VAL A 435 59.53 -11.59 34.87
N HIS A 436 59.59 -11.87 36.19
CA HIS A 436 60.73 -12.43 36.85
C HIS A 436 60.46 -13.85 37.25
N ILE A 437 61.35 -14.76 36.84
CA ILE A 437 61.34 -16.19 37.22
C ILE A 437 62.56 -16.50 38.08
N HIS A 438 62.33 -16.88 39.30
CA HIS A 438 63.37 -17.28 40.20
C HIS A 438 63.31 -18.81 40.35
N TYR A 439 64.32 -19.46 39.84
CA TYR A 439 64.56 -20.90 40.01
C TYR A 439 65.57 -21.11 41.13
N SER A 440 65.31 -22.04 42.02
CA SER A 440 66.24 -22.45 43.09
C SER A 440 66.08 -23.91 43.38
N ASP A 441 67.20 -24.62 43.46
CA ASP A 441 67.30 -26.03 43.93
C ASP A 441 68.31 -26.18 45.01
N ASP A 442 68.20 -27.25 45.82
CA ASP A 442 69.11 -27.62 46.91
C ASP A 442 70.12 -28.71 46.57
N GLY A 443 70.38 -28.90 45.30
CA GLY A 443 71.30 -29.95 44.79
C GLY A 443 72.76 -29.61 44.92
N VAL A 444 73.57 -30.32 44.11
CA VAL A 444 75.02 -30.22 44.15
C VAL A 444 75.61 -28.89 43.62
N GLY A 445 74.78 -28.05 43.04
CA GLY A 445 75.17 -26.80 42.43
C GLY A 445 76.07 -26.97 41.21
N ILE A 446 76.59 -25.83 40.67
CA ILE A 446 77.48 -25.82 39.54
C ILE A 446 78.83 -25.25 39.96
N SER A 447 79.91 -26.03 39.77
CA SER A 447 81.24 -25.56 40.05
C SER A 447 81.72 -24.47 39.10
N PRO A 448 82.43 -23.39 39.57
CA PRO A 448 82.85 -22.30 38.72
C PRO A 448 83.83 -22.69 37.56
N GLN A 449 84.32 -23.89 37.53
CA GLN A 449 85.30 -24.41 36.55
C GLN A 449 84.66 -25.31 35.48
N VAL A 450 83.37 -25.57 35.51
CA VAL A 450 82.68 -26.42 34.51
C VAL A 450 82.34 -25.61 33.28
N LYS A 451 82.81 -26.06 32.10
CA LYS A 451 82.27 -25.52 30.80
C LYS A 451 80.79 -25.86 30.71
N TYR A 452 80.00 -24.82 30.46
CA TYR A 452 78.58 -24.97 30.28
C TYR A 452 78.30 -25.94 29.10
N GLY A 453 77.51 -26.97 29.32
CA GLY A 453 77.08 -27.89 28.28
C GLY A 453 76.05 -27.21 27.35
N ASN A 454 75.74 -27.81 26.21
CA ASN A 454 74.87 -27.25 25.15
C ASN A 454 73.47 -26.87 25.68
N GLY A 455 72.94 -27.53 26.70
CA GLY A 455 71.62 -27.25 27.26
C GLY A 455 71.53 -25.88 27.90
N LEU A 456 72.49 -25.45 28.73
CA LEU A 456 72.50 -24.13 29.34
C LEU A 456 72.78 -23.00 28.32
N LEU A 457 73.54 -23.30 27.25
CA LEU A 457 73.81 -22.35 26.17
C LEU A 457 72.54 -22.13 25.36
N ASN A 458 71.78 -23.18 25.09
CA ASN A 458 70.48 -23.10 24.40
C ASN A 458 69.45 -22.35 25.20
N THR A 459 69.39 -22.55 26.53
CA THR A 459 68.54 -21.79 27.44
C THR A 459 68.87 -20.30 27.40
N GLY A 460 70.16 -19.92 27.36
CA GLY A 460 70.59 -18.51 27.20
C GLY A 460 70.06 -17.89 25.92
N ASN A 461 70.28 -18.55 24.79
CA ASN A 461 69.77 -18.09 23.47
C ASN A 461 68.22 -17.91 23.42
N ARG A 462 67.46 -18.78 24.06
CA ARG A 462 66.01 -18.67 24.16
C ARG A 462 65.57 -17.50 25.02
N ILE A 463 66.29 -17.23 26.12
CA ILE A 463 66.08 -16.06 26.99
C ILE A 463 66.34 -14.78 26.20
N GLU A 464 67.42 -14.69 25.45
CA GLU A 464 67.71 -13.55 24.60
C GLU A 464 66.64 -13.35 23.50
N LYS A 465 66.15 -14.41 22.90
CA LYS A 465 65.08 -14.39 21.88
C LYS A 465 63.78 -13.69 22.36
N ILE A 466 63.48 -13.80 23.67
CA ILE A 466 62.30 -13.14 24.26
C ILE A 466 62.70 -11.78 24.88
N GLY A 467 63.86 -11.25 24.55
CA GLY A 467 64.36 -9.97 25.09
C GLY A 467 64.70 -10.01 26.58
N GLY A 468 64.91 -11.19 27.11
CA GLY A 468 65.24 -11.42 28.54
C GLY A 468 66.71 -11.51 28.86
N HIS A 469 67.02 -11.57 30.15
CA HIS A 469 68.33 -11.78 30.68
C HIS A 469 68.27 -12.81 31.85
N SER A 470 69.38 -13.49 32.08
CA SER A 470 69.49 -14.42 33.23
C SER A 470 70.73 -14.14 34.03
N THR A 471 70.64 -14.38 35.30
CA THR A 471 71.80 -14.34 36.24
C THR A 471 71.85 -15.65 37.01
N PHE A 472 73.08 -16.14 37.16
CA PHE A 472 73.33 -17.41 37.90
C PHE A 472 74.09 -17.11 39.19
N GLU A 473 73.56 -17.55 40.32
CA GLU A 473 74.24 -17.53 41.55
C GLU A 473 74.90 -18.87 41.83
N HIS A 474 76.21 -18.89 41.83
CA HIS A 474 77.00 -20.09 42.08
C HIS A 474 77.14 -20.33 43.60
N SER A 475 76.72 -21.51 44.03
CA SER A 475 76.82 -21.94 45.41
C SER A 475 77.26 -23.41 45.47
N ASN A 476 78.04 -23.80 46.53
CA ASN A 476 78.37 -25.19 46.79
C ASN A 476 77.18 -26.00 47.36
N ARG A 477 76.01 -25.38 47.47
CA ARG A 477 74.77 -26.03 47.96
C ARG A 477 73.62 -25.47 47.12
N GLY A 478 73.30 -26.12 45.98
CA GLY A 478 72.21 -25.76 45.16
C GLY A 478 72.52 -24.71 44.07
N LEU A 479 71.59 -24.58 43.09
CA LEU A 479 71.68 -23.65 42.00
C LEU A 479 70.55 -22.63 42.18
N LYS A 480 70.82 -21.32 41.89
CA LYS A 480 69.82 -20.28 41.76
C LYS A 480 70.00 -19.59 40.45
N ILE A 481 68.90 -19.45 39.73
CA ILE A 481 68.83 -18.75 38.46
C ILE A 481 67.71 -17.73 38.53
N HIS A 482 68.05 -16.52 38.18
CA HIS A 482 67.05 -15.47 38.04
C HIS A 482 66.96 -15.08 36.58
N ILE A 483 65.78 -15.25 35.98
CA ILE A 483 65.44 -14.91 34.61
C ILE A 483 64.45 -13.79 34.65
N TYR A 484 64.58 -12.77 33.79
CA TYR A 484 63.61 -11.71 33.65
C TYR A 484 63.48 -11.32 32.18
N PHE A 485 62.27 -11.00 31.72
CA PHE A 485 61.99 -10.61 30.38
C PHE A 485 60.81 -9.60 30.33
N PRO A 486 60.76 -8.71 29.32
CA PRO A 486 59.74 -7.67 29.23
C PRO A 486 58.35 -8.28 28.95
N THR A 487 57.32 -7.66 29.57
CA THR A 487 55.94 -7.88 29.12
C THR A 487 55.67 -7.09 27.84
N ALA A 488 54.68 -7.55 27.00
CA ALA A 488 54.31 -6.82 25.84
C ALA A 488 53.82 -5.41 26.19
N HIS A 489 54.38 -4.38 25.59
CA HIS A 489 53.82 -3.07 25.71
C HIS A 489 52.44 -3.04 25.07
N SER A 490 51.42 -2.61 25.84
CA SER A 490 50.18 -2.16 25.29
C SER A 490 50.47 -0.92 24.41
N SER A 491 50.52 -1.08 23.09
CA SER A 491 50.52 0.01 22.16
C SER A 491 49.17 0.65 22.02
#